data_888fa9b7b42008d245d41ffde979784e
#
_entry.id   888fa9b7b42008d245d41ffde979784e
#
_cell.length_a   1.000
_cell.length_b   1.000
_cell.length_c   1.000
_cell.angle_alpha   90.00
_cell.angle_beta   90.00
_cell.angle_gamma   90.00
#
_symmetry.space_group_name_H-M   'P 1'
#
loop_
_entity.id
_entity.type
_entity.pdbx_description
1 polymer ?
#
loop_
_entity_poly.entity_id
_entity_poly.type
_entity_poly.pdbx_seq_one_letter_code
_entity_poly.pdbx_strand_id
1 'polypeptide(L)'
;MKLDKLIEETRTADEINRLFNWSEDELAAMDETEFRARFRERCHHTMEIQVYENAFRGKPLSEKQVSTAEKYMRVWDRRGLSHDCHEYKFAATLLGFAKQLIAGEIPDFSSYEPKWLTPKEQEIFDRVLYERRSVRHWDTSRRVPDELIDRILRAGLWAAHACNLQSIRYLVVREESEPGLFRGSDIPGGP
;
A
#
# COMPACT_ATOMS: atom_id res chain seq x y z
N MET A 1 -16.67 -2.62 -27.73
CA MET A 1 -17.51 -2.95 -26.54
C MET A 1 -16.89 -2.20 -25.37
N LYS A 2 -17.62 -1.31 -24.71
CA LYS A 2 -17.08 -0.55 -23.58
C LYS A 2 -16.91 -1.49 -22.38
N LEU A 3 -15.84 -1.32 -21.63
CA LEU A 3 -15.50 -2.13 -20.44
C LEU A 3 -16.67 -2.17 -19.43
N ASP A 4 -17.37 -1.03 -19.27
CA ASP A 4 -18.54 -0.92 -18.40
C ASP A 4 -19.66 -1.90 -18.77
N LYS A 5 -19.88 -2.12 -20.08
CA LYS A 5 -20.90 -3.03 -20.57
C LYS A 5 -20.51 -4.51 -20.37
N LEU A 6 -19.22 -4.81 -20.41
CA LEU A 6 -18.69 -6.16 -20.12
C LEU A 6 -18.85 -6.48 -18.63
N ILE A 7 -18.65 -5.49 -17.75
CA ILE A 7 -18.82 -5.62 -16.30
C ILE A 7 -20.29 -5.79 -15.93
N GLU A 8 -21.20 -5.04 -16.56
CA GLU A 8 -22.65 -5.20 -16.36
C GLU A 8 -23.17 -6.55 -16.84
N GLU A 9 -22.64 -7.09 -17.94
CA GLU A 9 -23.07 -8.36 -18.50
C GLU A 9 -22.53 -9.59 -17.72
N THR A 10 -21.51 -9.41 -16.87
CA THR A 10 -20.83 -10.52 -16.17
C THR A 10 -21.09 -10.61 -14.68
N ARG A 11 -21.70 -9.60 -14.06
CA ARG A 11 -21.94 -9.59 -12.61
C ARG A 11 -23.34 -9.04 -12.28
N THR A 12 -24.05 -9.73 -11.41
CA THR A 12 -25.31 -9.25 -10.85
C THR A 12 -25.07 -8.11 -9.87
N ALA A 13 -26.07 -7.25 -9.65
CA ALA A 13 -25.97 -6.17 -8.65
C ALA A 13 -25.62 -6.69 -7.24
N ASP A 14 -26.05 -7.91 -6.90
CA ASP A 14 -25.74 -8.56 -5.64
C ASP A 14 -24.25 -9.00 -5.54
N GLU A 15 -23.67 -9.46 -6.64
CA GLU A 15 -22.25 -9.78 -6.69
C GLU A 15 -21.37 -8.54 -6.57
N ILE A 16 -21.78 -7.42 -7.21
CA ILE A 16 -21.10 -6.13 -7.07
C ILE A 16 -21.23 -5.61 -5.63
N ASN A 17 -22.42 -5.69 -5.03
CA ASN A 17 -22.64 -5.30 -3.64
C ASN A 17 -21.86 -6.18 -2.66
N ARG A 18 -21.71 -7.48 -2.92
CA ARG A 18 -20.88 -8.37 -2.12
C ARG A 18 -19.42 -7.98 -2.13
N LEU A 19 -18.88 -7.54 -3.25
CA LEU A 19 -17.48 -7.08 -3.33
C LEU A 19 -17.18 -5.93 -2.34
N PHE A 20 -18.18 -5.12 -1.98
CA PHE A 20 -18.03 -3.96 -1.10
C PHE A 20 -18.61 -4.16 0.31
N ASN A 21 -19.49 -5.14 0.52
CA ASN A 21 -20.26 -5.33 1.75
C ASN A 21 -20.08 -6.71 2.39
N TRP A 22 -18.82 -7.15 2.53
CA TRP A 22 -18.53 -8.39 3.25
C TRP A 22 -19.08 -8.35 4.68
N SER A 23 -19.71 -9.45 5.11
CA SER A 23 -20.07 -9.66 6.52
C SER A 23 -18.81 -9.89 7.37
N GLU A 24 -18.95 -9.77 8.69
CA GLU A 24 -17.82 -10.07 9.60
C GLU A 24 -17.39 -11.53 9.50
N ASP A 25 -18.33 -12.47 9.27
CA ASP A 25 -18.01 -13.89 9.13
C ASP A 25 -17.26 -14.19 7.81
N GLU A 26 -17.69 -13.59 6.70
CA GLU A 26 -16.99 -13.71 5.43
C GLU A 26 -15.57 -13.15 5.52
N LEU A 27 -15.40 -11.98 6.13
CA LEU A 27 -14.08 -11.38 6.37
C LEU A 27 -13.22 -12.22 7.29
N ALA A 28 -13.81 -12.84 8.33
CA ALA A 28 -13.08 -13.70 9.26
C ALA A 28 -12.63 -15.01 8.63
N ALA A 29 -13.38 -15.51 7.64
CA ALA A 29 -13.08 -16.75 6.93
C ALA A 29 -12.09 -16.57 5.75
N MET A 30 -11.80 -15.34 5.34
CA MET A 30 -10.88 -15.08 4.23
C MET A 30 -9.46 -15.55 4.52
N ASP A 31 -8.71 -15.88 3.47
CA ASP A 31 -7.24 -15.98 3.57
C ASP A 31 -6.66 -14.70 4.21
N GLU A 32 -5.58 -14.86 4.99
CA GLU A 32 -5.00 -13.71 5.71
C GLU A 32 -4.48 -12.64 4.75
N THR A 33 -3.85 -13.05 3.65
CA THR A 33 -3.31 -12.11 2.66
C THR A 33 -4.42 -11.30 1.99
N GLU A 34 -5.52 -11.98 1.64
CA GLU A 34 -6.70 -11.33 1.08
C GLU A 34 -7.36 -10.38 2.08
N PHE A 35 -7.57 -10.84 3.33
CA PHE A 35 -8.14 -10.01 4.37
C PHE A 35 -7.30 -8.75 4.61
N ARG A 36 -5.98 -8.87 4.74
CA ARG A 36 -5.08 -7.73 4.92
C ARG A 36 -5.12 -6.76 3.74
N ALA A 37 -5.21 -7.25 2.50
CA ALA A 37 -5.33 -6.40 1.32
C ALA A 37 -6.64 -5.60 1.34
N ARG A 38 -7.77 -6.25 1.67
CA ARG A 38 -9.07 -5.60 1.81
C ARG A 38 -9.12 -4.64 2.98
N PHE A 39 -8.48 -4.98 4.10
CA PHE A 39 -8.36 -4.10 5.26
C PHE A 39 -7.68 -2.79 4.87
N ARG A 40 -6.52 -2.86 4.19
CA ARG A 40 -5.80 -1.67 3.71
C ARG A 40 -6.63 -0.85 2.73
N GLU A 41 -7.26 -1.51 1.77
CA GLU A 41 -8.12 -0.87 0.78
C GLU A 41 -9.31 -0.14 1.45
N ARG A 42 -9.98 -0.80 2.40
CA ARG A 42 -11.10 -0.18 3.11
C ARG A 42 -10.66 0.97 3.99
N CYS A 43 -9.57 0.85 4.72
CA CYS A 43 -9.03 1.96 5.50
C CYS A 43 -8.70 3.17 4.63
N HIS A 44 -8.13 2.96 3.44
CA HIS A 44 -7.88 4.02 2.47
C HIS A 44 -9.19 4.67 1.99
N HIS A 45 -10.10 3.90 1.42
CA HIS A 45 -11.33 4.44 0.81
C HIS A 45 -12.36 4.95 1.82
N THR A 46 -12.48 4.30 2.98
CA THR A 46 -13.53 4.67 3.95
C THR A 46 -13.05 5.63 5.03
N MET A 47 -11.76 5.68 5.32
CA MET A 47 -11.24 6.53 6.39
C MET A 47 -10.31 7.62 5.88
N GLU A 48 -9.22 7.24 5.24
CA GLU A 48 -8.19 8.21 4.87
C GLU A 48 -8.75 9.34 3.99
N ILE A 49 -9.40 8.97 2.89
CA ILE A 49 -9.99 9.96 1.95
C ILE A 49 -11.00 10.85 2.67
N GLN A 50 -11.87 10.27 3.50
CA GLN A 50 -12.92 11.01 4.17
C GLN A 50 -12.41 11.92 5.28
N VAL A 51 -11.42 11.46 6.06
CA VAL A 51 -10.78 12.27 7.09
C VAL A 51 -10.17 13.51 6.47
N TYR A 52 -9.41 13.35 5.37
CA TYR A 52 -8.80 14.50 4.70
C TYR A 52 -9.82 15.39 3.98
N GLU A 53 -10.84 14.82 3.36
CA GLU A 53 -11.91 15.63 2.74
C GLU A 53 -12.71 16.43 3.78
N ASN A 54 -12.94 15.88 4.96
CA ASN A 54 -13.57 16.62 6.05
C ASN A 54 -12.63 17.71 6.58
N ALA A 55 -11.41 17.34 6.96
CA ALA A 55 -10.46 18.26 7.60
C ALA A 55 -10.06 19.45 6.70
N PHE A 56 -9.84 19.21 5.41
CA PHE A 56 -9.31 20.22 4.49
C PHE A 56 -10.33 20.82 3.53
N ARG A 57 -11.50 20.19 3.35
CA ARG A 57 -12.53 20.64 2.42
C ARG A 57 -13.92 20.80 3.04
N GLY A 58 -14.06 20.52 4.34
CA GLY A 58 -15.32 20.66 5.07
C GLY A 58 -16.41 19.68 4.63
N LYS A 59 -16.11 18.59 3.91
CA LYS A 59 -17.09 17.60 3.54
C LYS A 59 -17.53 16.79 4.77
N PRO A 60 -18.82 16.49 4.94
CA PRO A 60 -19.27 15.72 6.09
C PRO A 60 -18.71 14.30 6.07
N LEU A 61 -18.30 13.82 7.24
CA LEU A 61 -17.94 12.41 7.43
C LEU A 61 -19.18 11.52 7.37
N SER A 62 -19.07 10.39 6.69
CA SER A 62 -20.13 9.39 6.65
C SER A 62 -20.02 8.42 7.82
N GLU A 63 -21.01 8.45 8.74
CA GLU A 63 -21.08 7.49 9.85
C GLU A 63 -21.07 6.03 9.37
N LYS A 64 -21.71 5.75 8.23
CA LYS A 64 -21.69 4.41 7.62
C LYS A 64 -20.27 3.97 7.26
N GLN A 65 -19.42 4.88 6.82
CA GLN A 65 -18.05 4.55 6.45
C GLN A 65 -17.17 4.39 7.70
N VAL A 66 -17.37 5.21 8.72
CA VAL A 66 -16.72 5.02 10.03
C VAL A 66 -17.08 3.66 10.61
N SER A 67 -18.36 3.29 10.64
CA SER A 67 -18.82 1.98 11.12
C SER A 67 -18.26 0.81 10.29
N THR A 68 -18.04 1.02 8.98
CA THR A 68 -17.39 0.03 8.12
C THR A 68 -15.93 -0.18 8.52
N ALA A 69 -15.18 0.89 8.78
CA ALA A 69 -13.80 0.77 9.26
C ALA A 69 -13.76 0.08 10.63
N GLU A 70 -14.65 0.44 11.55
CA GLU A 70 -14.77 -0.24 12.84
C GLU A 70 -15.07 -1.74 12.72
N LYS A 71 -15.92 -2.12 11.75
CA LYS A 71 -16.17 -3.54 11.44
C LYS A 71 -14.88 -4.27 11.05
N TYR A 72 -14.07 -3.69 10.19
CA TYR A 72 -12.80 -4.31 9.80
C TYR A 72 -11.81 -4.41 10.98
N MET A 73 -11.78 -3.42 11.88
CA MET A 73 -10.97 -3.48 13.10
C MET A 73 -11.43 -4.60 14.02
N ARG A 74 -12.76 -4.76 14.25
CA ARG A 74 -13.29 -5.88 15.05
C ARG A 74 -12.95 -7.25 14.45
N VAL A 75 -12.99 -7.39 13.13
CA VAL A 75 -12.60 -8.64 12.47
C VAL A 75 -11.09 -8.90 12.63
N TRP A 76 -10.27 -7.86 12.58
CA TRP A 76 -8.84 -7.97 12.86
C TRP A 76 -8.59 -8.57 14.24
N ASP A 77 -9.27 -8.03 15.26
CA ASP A 77 -9.20 -8.51 16.65
C ASP A 77 -9.71 -9.94 16.78
N ARG A 78 -10.85 -10.25 16.17
CA ARG A 78 -11.45 -11.59 16.15
C ARG A 78 -10.51 -12.65 15.56
N ARG A 79 -9.69 -12.27 14.59
CA ARG A 79 -8.69 -13.15 13.97
C ARG A 79 -7.40 -13.28 14.77
N GLY A 80 -7.27 -12.57 15.88
CA GLY A 80 -6.07 -12.58 16.72
C GLY A 80 -4.82 -12.03 16.03
N LEU A 81 -4.99 -11.16 15.03
CA LEU A 81 -3.86 -10.57 14.28
C LEU A 81 -3.14 -9.53 15.13
N SER A 82 -1.83 -9.42 14.94
CA SER A 82 -0.99 -8.51 15.72
C SER A 82 -1.39 -7.04 15.51
N HIS A 83 -1.51 -6.30 16.59
CA HIS A 83 -1.64 -4.84 16.56
C HIS A 83 -0.29 -4.14 16.31
N ASP A 84 0.82 -4.85 16.47
CA ASP A 84 2.15 -4.31 16.21
C ASP A 84 2.55 -4.45 14.75
N CYS A 85 1.72 -3.92 13.87
CA CYS A 85 1.97 -3.83 12.45
C CYS A 85 1.52 -2.47 11.91
N HIS A 86 2.07 -2.08 10.76
CA HIS A 86 1.81 -0.77 10.18
C HIS A 86 0.34 -0.60 9.80
N GLU A 87 -0.28 -1.62 9.22
CA GLU A 87 -1.66 -1.57 8.74
C GLU A 87 -2.65 -1.26 9.88
N TYR A 88 -2.52 -1.96 11.00
CA TYR A 88 -3.40 -1.75 12.16
C TYR A 88 -3.19 -0.37 12.79
N LYS A 89 -1.93 0.01 13.02
CA LYS A 89 -1.59 1.32 13.60
C LYS A 89 -2.10 2.46 12.74
N PHE A 90 -1.95 2.36 11.43
CA PHE A 90 -2.46 3.36 10.48
C PHE A 90 -4.00 3.46 10.54
N ALA A 91 -4.70 2.33 10.47
CA ALA A 91 -6.15 2.29 10.56
C ALA A 91 -6.68 2.84 11.89
N ALA A 92 -6.04 2.49 13.02
CA ALA A 92 -6.39 2.99 14.34
C ALA A 92 -6.21 4.52 14.45
N THR A 93 -5.13 5.06 13.87
CA THR A 93 -4.88 6.50 13.81
C THR A 93 -5.97 7.22 13.02
N LEU A 94 -6.28 6.74 11.82
CA LEU A 94 -7.33 7.32 10.97
C LEU A 94 -8.71 7.27 11.64
N LEU A 95 -9.04 6.17 12.29
CA LEU A 95 -10.30 6.04 13.05
C LEU A 95 -10.33 7.01 14.24
N GLY A 96 -9.19 7.23 14.90
CA GLY A 96 -9.05 8.26 15.94
C GLY A 96 -9.31 9.65 15.40
N PHE A 97 -8.73 10.01 14.26
CA PHE A 97 -8.97 11.29 13.58
C PHE A 97 -10.44 11.46 13.19
N ALA A 98 -11.06 10.43 12.64
CA ALA A 98 -12.49 10.48 12.29
C ALA A 98 -13.37 10.76 13.52
N LYS A 99 -13.09 10.14 14.65
CA LYS A 99 -13.82 10.37 15.92
C LYS A 99 -13.64 11.79 16.46
N GLN A 100 -12.42 12.33 16.39
CA GLN A 100 -12.15 13.72 16.76
C GLN A 100 -12.93 14.69 15.87
N LEU A 101 -12.90 14.50 14.55
CA LEU A 101 -13.65 15.33 13.61
C LEU A 101 -15.18 15.27 13.83
N ILE A 102 -15.71 14.10 14.15
CA ILE A 102 -17.14 13.94 14.52
C ILE A 102 -17.45 14.70 15.81
N ALA A 103 -16.52 14.73 16.76
CA ALA A 103 -16.66 15.51 18.00
C ALA A 103 -16.44 17.03 17.80
N GLY A 104 -16.13 17.48 16.58
CA GLY A 104 -15.83 18.88 16.29
C GLY A 104 -14.40 19.31 16.65
N GLU A 105 -13.52 18.35 16.93
CA GLU A 105 -12.11 18.59 17.22
C GLU A 105 -11.28 18.49 15.93
N ILE A 106 -10.19 19.25 15.83
CA ILE A 106 -9.28 19.19 14.69
C ILE A 106 -8.10 18.29 15.07
N PRO A 107 -7.90 17.14 14.39
CA PRO A 107 -6.76 16.28 14.63
C PRO A 107 -5.42 16.95 14.30
N ASP A 108 -4.35 16.52 14.95
CA ASP A 108 -2.98 16.92 14.59
C ASP A 108 -2.49 16.15 13.36
N PHE A 109 -2.38 16.83 12.24
CA PHE A 109 -1.87 16.28 10.97
C PHE A 109 -0.38 16.58 10.74
N SER A 110 0.34 17.16 11.69
CA SER A 110 1.74 17.58 11.50
C SER A 110 2.68 16.46 11.05
N SER A 111 2.43 15.22 11.49
CA SER A 111 3.20 14.05 11.06
C SER A 111 2.99 13.64 9.60
N TYR A 112 1.92 14.14 8.95
CA TYR A 112 1.57 13.89 7.56
C TYR A 112 1.94 15.06 6.64
N GLU A 113 2.48 16.14 7.18
CA GLU A 113 2.92 17.26 6.36
C GLU A 113 4.10 16.88 5.47
N PRO A 114 4.09 17.29 4.18
CA PRO A 114 5.20 17.01 3.29
C PRO A 114 6.50 17.65 3.81
N LYS A 115 7.55 16.87 3.90
CA LYS A 115 8.89 17.39 4.19
C LYS A 115 9.54 17.77 2.87
N TRP A 116 9.70 19.06 2.67
CA TRP A 116 10.34 19.59 1.48
C TRP A 116 11.85 19.36 1.52
N LEU A 117 12.42 19.04 0.37
CA LEU A 117 13.86 18.92 0.23
C LEU A 117 14.53 20.28 0.45
N THR A 118 15.60 20.29 1.22
CA THR A 118 16.50 21.44 1.30
C THR A 118 17.20 21.66 -0.04
N PRO A 119 17.72 22.88 -0.32
CA PRO A 119 18.46 23.12 -1.59
C PRO A 119 19.60 22.12 -1.83
N LYS A 120 20.32 21.71 -0.78
CA LYS A 120 21.40 20.72 -0.87
C LYS A 120 20.89 19.32 -1.24
N GLU A 121 19.73 18.92 -0.69
CA GLU A 121 19.10 17.65 -1.05
C GLU A 121 18.56 17.66 -2.47
N GLN A 122 18.00 18.79 -2.93
CA GLN A 122 17.58 18.99 -4.31
C GLN A 122 18.76 18.84 -5.28
N GLU A 123 19.92 19.48 -4.97
CA GLU A 123 21.13 19.35 -5.78
C GLU A 123 21.61 17.89 -5.89
N ILE A 124 21.57 17.13 -4.77
CA ILE A 124 21.92 15.71 -4.77
C ILE A 124 20.94 14.91 -5.62
N PHE A 125 19.65 15.17 -5.49
CA PHE A 125 18.61 14.50 -6.25
C PHE A 125 18.76 14.76 -7.75
N ASP A 126 18.95 16.01 -8.15
CA ASP A 126 19.18 16.41 -9.53
C ASP A 126 20.43 15.74 -10.12
N ARG A 127 21.52 15.68 -9.37
CA ARG A 127 22.75 14.98 -9.77
C ARG A 127 22.47 13.51 -10.05
N VAL A 128 21.74 12.82 -9.19
CA VAL A 128 21.37 11.40 -9.38
C VAL A 128 20.56 11.22 -10.67
N LEU A 129 19.61 12.12 -10.93
CA LEU A 129 18.77 12.05 -12.14
C LEU A 129 19.56 12.33 -13.41
N TYR A 130 20.35 13.41 -13.44
CA TYR A 130 21.00 13.88 -14.67
C TYR A 130 22.31 13.17 -14.97
N GLU A 131 23.03 12.69 -13.96
CA GLU A 131 24.30 11.99 -14.14
C GLU A 131 24.16 10.47 -14.31
N ARG A 132 22.96 9.91 -14.07
CA ARG A 132 22.73 8.48 -14.26
C ARG A 132 23.07 8.05 -15.70
N ARG A 133 23.79 6.96 -15.83
CA ARG A 133 24.13 6.34 -17.12
C ARG A 133 23.70 4.88 -17.14
N SER A 134 23.48 4.34 -18.33
CA SER A 134 23.30 2.90 -18.51
C SER A 134 24.66 2.20 -18.35
N VAL A 135 24.81 1.41 -17.31
CA VAL A 135 25.99 0.61 -17.06
C VAL A 135 25.76 -0.78 -17.64
N ARG A 136 26.69 -1.26 -18.49
CA ARG A 136 26.60 -2.57 -19.15
C ARG A 136 27.81 -3.47 -18.86
N HIS A 137 28.85 -2.94 -18.18
CA HIS A 137 30.00 -3.66 -17.71
C HIS A 137 30.03 -3.56 -16.18
N TRP A 138 29.89 -4.67 -15.54
CA TRP A 138 29.81 -4.78 -14.09
C TRP A 138 31.11 -5.29 -13.52
N ASP A 139 31.53 -4.80 -12.36
CA ASP A 139 32.60 -5.36 -11.57
C ASP A 139 32.08 -6.61 -10.83
N THR A 140 32.23 -7.77 -11.45
CA THR A 140 31.77 -9.04 -10.91
C THR A 140 32.65 -9.58 -9.77
N SER A 141 33.80 -8.94 -9.49
CA SER A 141 34.64 -9.27 -8.33
C SER A 141 34.03 -8.81 -7.00
N ARG A 142 33.03 -7.93 -7.05
CA ARG A 142 32.39 -7.34 -5.87
C ARG A 142 30.94 -7.82 -5.74
N ARG A 143 30.66 -8.44 -4.60
CA ARG A 143 29.29 -8.80 -4.24
C ARG A 143 28.49 -7.55 -3.83
N VAL A 144 27.23 -7.46 -4.25
CA VAL A 144 26.30 -6.45 -3.74
C VAL A 144 25.91 -6.83 -2.31
N PRO A 145 26.16 -5.99 -1.30
CA PRO A 145 25.79 -6.28 0.09
C PRO A 145 24.27 -6.46 0.27
N ASP A 146 23.90 -7.33 1.21
CA ASP A 146 22.48 -7.62 1.48
C ASP A 146 21.74 -6.38 1.97
N GLU A 147 22.41 -5.52 2.75
CA GLU A 147 21.82 -4.26 3.24
C GLU A 147 21.49 -3.29 2.10
N LEU A 148 22.29 -3.31 1.02
CA LEU A 148 22.00 -2.47 -0.15
C LEU A 148 20.82 -3.02 -0.93
N ILE A 149 20.72 -4.34 -1.07
CA ILE A 149 19.57 -5.00 -1.71
C ILE A 149 18.30 -4.68 -0.92
N ASP A 150 18.33 -4.83 0.41
CA ASP A 150 17.19 -4.52 1.28
C ASP A 150 16.75 -3.05 1.13
N ARG A 151 17.68 -2.11 1.06
CA ARG A 151 17.37 -0.69 0.82
C ARG A 151 16.70 -0.46 -0.53
N ILE A 152 17.15 -1.12 -1.59
CA ILE A 152 16.55 -1.02 -2.94
C ILE A 152 15.12 -1.57 -2.91
N LEU A 153 14.92 -2.75 -2.31
CA LEU A 153 13.60 -3.38 -2.20
C LEU A 153 12.64 -2.51 -1.39
N ARG A 154 13.10 -1.97 -0.25
CA ARG A 154 12.30 -1.03 0.55
C ARG A 154 11.92 0.21 -0.23
N ALA A 155 12.82 0.80 -1.00
CA ALA A 155 12.50 1.95 -1.86
C ALA A 155 11.41 1.60 -2.88
N GLY A 156 11.45 0.40 -3.46
CA GLY A 156 10.40 -0.08 -4.36
C GLY A 156 9.03 -0.28 -3.69
N LEU A 157 9.00 -0.63 -2.40
CA LEU A 157 7.75 -0.75 -1.63
C LEU A 157 7.07 0.60 -1.35
N TRP A 158 7.80 1.72 -1.46
CA TRP A 158 7.25 3.08 -1.33
C TRP A 158 6.56 3.59 -2.60
N ALA A 159 6.62 2.83 -3.70
CA ALA A 159 5.87 3.18 -4.90
C ALA A 159 4.36 3.20 -4.61
N ALA A 160 3.66 4.13 -5.24
CA ALA A 160 2.21 4.23 -5.10
C ALA A 160 1.51 2.95 -5.58
N HIS A 161 0.61 2.43 -4.77
CA HIS A 161 -0.21 1.26 -5.07
C HIS A 161 -1.67 1.64 -5.22
N ALA A 162 -2.33 1.16 -6.27
CA ALA A 162 -3.76 1.36 -6.44
C ALA A 162 -4.52 0.87 -5.19
N CYS A 163 -5.43 1.70 -4.69
CA CYS A 163 -6.29 1.40 -3.53
C CYS A 163 -5.51 0.98 -2.26
N ASN A 164 -4.24 1.35 -2.16
CA ASN A 164 -3.36 0.94 -1.06
C ASN A 164 -3.30 -0.59 -0.83
N LEU A 165 -3.47 -1.40 -1.87
CA LEU A 165 -3.51 -2.87 -1.75
C LEU A 165 -2.18 -3.48 -1.32
N GLN A 166 -1.05 -2.84 -1.64
CA GLN A 166 0.30 -3.26 -1.27
C GLN A 166 0.58 -4.75 -1.61
N SER A 167 0.18 -5.14 -2.82
CA SER A 167 0.24 -6.53 -3.28
C SER A 167 1.60 -6.98 -3.80
N ILE A 168 2.56 -6.05 -3.92
CA ILE A 168 3.89 -6.35 -4.47
C ILE A 168 4.68 -7.24 -3.51
N ARG A 169 5.33 -8.24 -4.09
CA ARG A 169 6.30 -9.12 -3.43
C ARG A 169 7.56 -9.17 -4.28
N TYR A 170 8.70 -9.25 -3.64
CA TYR A 170 9.99 -9.39 -4.30
C TYR A 170 10.56 -10.77 -4.00
N LEU A 171 11.01 -11.45 -5.04
CA LEU A 171 11.84 -12.63 -4.94
C LEU A 171 13.28 -12.22 -5.32
N VAL A 172 14.20 -12.39 -4.40
CA VAL A 172 15.63 -12.16 -4.65
C VAL A 172 16.30 -13.49 -4.87
N VAL A 173 16.85 -13.68 -6.07
CA VAL A 173 17.62 -14.87 -6.42
C VAL A 173 19.06 -14.46 -6.67
N ARG A 174 19.99 -15.17 -6.07
CA ARG A 174 21.42 -14.97 -6.26
C ARG A 174 22.01 -16.14 -7.05
N GLU A 175 22.98 -15.87 -7.90
CA GLU A 175 23.69 -16.91 -8.66
C GLU A 175 24.33 -17.98 -7.75
N GLU A 176 24.79 -17.59 -6.54
CA GLU A 176 25.34 -18.52 -5.56
C GLU A 176 24.31 -19.50 -5.00
N SER A 177 23.04 -19.06 -4.89
CA SER A 177 21.94 -19.89 -4.37
C SER A 177 21.39 -20.83 -5.44
N GLU A 178 21.32 -20.34 -6.68
CA GLU A 178 20.76 -21.05 -7.84
C GLU A 178 21.72 -20.95 -9.03
N PRO A 179 22.83 -21.66 -9.01
CA PRO A 179 23.83 -21.58 -10.07
C PRO A 179 23.27 -21.93 -11.43
N GLY A 180 23.44 -21.01 -12.38
CA GLY A 180 23.02 -21.23 -13.76
C GLY A 180 21.54 -20.94 -14.04
N LEU A 181 20.75 -20.47 -13.07
CA LEU A 181 19.34 -20.11 -13.29
C LEU A 181 19.17 -19.11 -14.45
N PHE A 182 20.11 -18.17 -14.59
CA PHE A 182 20.06 -17.14 -15.63
C PHE A 182 20.89 -17.46 -16.86
N ARG A 183 21.61 -18.62 -16.86
CA ARG A 183 22.40 -19.05 -18.01
C ARG A 183 21.47 -19.62 -19.09
N GLY A 184 21.50 -18.99 -20.27
CA GLY A 184 20.66 -19.40 -21.38
C GLY A 184 19.22 -18.85 -21.35
N SER A 185 18.90 -17.97 -20.42
CA SER A 185 17.67 -17.21 -20.50
C SER A 185 17.83 -16.09 -21.51
N ASP A 186 16.88 -15.97 -22.46
CA ASP A 186 16.80 -14.86 -23.42
C ASP A 186 16.36 -13.54 -22.71
N ILE A 187 16.90 -13.28 -21.53
CA ILE A 187 16.65 -12.02 -20.83
C ILE A 187 17.46 -10.93 -21.54
N PRO A 188 16.81 -9.95 -22.21
CA PRO A 188 17.52 -8.87 -22.88
C PRO A 188 18.39 -8.11 -21.88
N GLY A 189 19.71 -8.18 -22.04
CA GLY A 189 20.69 -7.54 -21.15
C GLY A 189 21.34 -8.47 -20.12
N GLY A 190 21.07 -9.77 -20.16
CA GLY A 190 21.86 -10.78 -19.46
C GLY A 190 23.31 -10.83 -19.94
N PRO A 191 24.26 -11.38 -19.14
CA PRO A 191 25.68 -11.48 -19.49
C PRO A 191 25.90 -12.31 -20.72
#